data_4e1fb2590086f6a91a5c53c7145be690
#
_entry.id   4e1fb2590086f6a91a5c53c7145be690
#
_cell.length_a   1.000
_cell.length_b   1.000
_cell.length_c   1.000
_cell.angle_alpha   90.00
_cell.angle_beta   90.00
_cell.angle_gamma   90.00
#
_symmetry.space_group_name_H-M   'P 1'
#
loop_
_entity.id
_entity.type
_entity.pdbx_description
1 polymer ?
#
loop_
_entity_poly.entity_id
_entity_poly.type
_entity_poly.pdbx_seq_one_letter_code
_entity_poly.pdbx_strand_id
1 'polypeptide(L)'
;YLDVAAGRLDGTVADATLLEDGFLKTDAGKGFAFVGPSFTDAKYFGDGIGIAVRKGDKANVDRINAAIDAIRANGKYKEIEKKYFNFDIYGPDSN
;
A
#
# COMPACT_ATOMS: atom_id res chain seq x y z
N TYR A 1 12.12 4.75 11.74
CA TYR A 1 11.98 6.16 11.33
C TYR A 1 12.84 7.12 12.17
N LEU A 2 12.97 6.87 13.47
CA LEU A 2 13.78 7.72 14.36
C LEU A 2 15.26 7.81 13.93
N ASP A 3 15.82 6.71 13.47
CA ASP A 3 17.22 6.67 13.04
C ASP A 3 17.42 7.42 11.70
N VAL A 4 16.46 7.35 10.80
CA VAL A 4 16.46 8.13 9.56
C VAL A 4 16.32 9.61 9.88
N ALA A 5 15.35 9.99 10.70
CA ALA A 5 15.12 11.38 11.12
C ALA A 5 16.32 11.99 11.86
N ALA A 6 17.04 11.17 12.63
CA ALA A 6 18.24 11.60 13.37
C ALA A 6 19.53 11.59 12.52
N GLY A 7 19.46 11.19 11.25
CA GLY A 7 20.63 11.11 10.36
C GLY A 7 21.58 9.95 10.65
N ARG A 8 21.13 8.94 11.43
CA ARG A 8 21.92 7.73 11.68
C ARG A 8 21.84 6.74 10.52
N LEU A 9 20.78 6.82 9.73
CA LEU A 9 20.57 6.05 8.50
C LEU A 9 20.30 7.01 7.34
N ASP A 10 20.81 6.68 6.17
CA ASP A 10 20.61 7.49 4.96
C ASP A 10 19.23 7.29 4.32
N GLY A 11 18.56 6.18 4.65
CA GLY A 11 17.24 5.85 4.13
C GLY A 11 16.70 4.55 4.69
N THR A 12 15.50 4.20 4.26
CA THR A 12 14.82 2.93 4.60
C THR A 12 13.99 2.42 3.44
N VAL A 13 13.71 1.12 3.44
CA VAL A 13 12.80 0.46 2.50
C VAL A 13 11.66 -0.17 3.29
N ALA A 14 10.44 0.19 2.96
CA ALA A 14 9.24 -0.39 3.54
C ALA A 14 8.05 -0.22 2.58
N ASP A 15 6.88 -0.73 2.97
CA ASP A 15 5.65 -0.53 2.23
C ASP A 15 5.36 0.97 2.05
N ALA A 16 5.00 1.36 0.81
CA ALA A 16 4.81 2.78 0.46
C ALA A 16 3.68 3.44 1.26
N THR A 17 2.59 2.72 1.51
CA THR A 17 1.45 3.26 2.28
C THR A 17 1.81 3.49 3.74
N LEU A 18 2.61 2.59 4.32
CA LEU A 18 3.12 2.73 5.69
C LEU A 18 4.12 3.88 5.82
N LEU A 19 5.02 4.04 4.84
CA LEU A 19 5.97 5.17 4.82
C LEU A 19 5.25 6.51 4.63
N GLU A 20 4.29 6.58 3.73
CA GLU A 20 3.51 7.80 3.47
C GLU A 20 2.78 8.27 4.74
N ASP A 21 1.93 7.42 5.32
CA ASP A 21 1.10 7.80 6.46
C ASP A 21 1.87 7.78 7.80
N GLY A 22 2.79 6.84 7.98
CA GLY A 22 3.50 6.66 9.24
C GLY A 22 4.73 7.55 9.42
N PHE A 23 5.24 8.15 8.33
CA PHE A 23 6.43 8.97 8.39
C PHE A 23 6.35 10.24 7.55
N LEU A 24 6.19 10.15 6.22
CA LEU A 24 6.33 11.32 5.33
C LEU A 24 5.30 12.43 5.61
N LYS A 25 4.08 12.07 6.02
CA LYS A 25 3.02 13.03 6.42
C LYS A 25 3.19 13.58 7.84
N THR A 26 4.15 13.10 8.60
CA THR A 26 4.43 13.59 9.97
C THR A 26 5.44 14.73 9.98
N ASP A 27 5.53 15.45 11.10
CA ASP A 27 6.53 16.50 11.26
C ASP A 27 7.97 15.97 11.15
N ALA A 28 8.24 14.75 11.61
CA ALA A 28 9.54 14.11 11.49
C ALA A 28 9.90 13.72 10.05
N GLY A 29 8.90 13.54 9.19
CA GLY A 29 9.09 13.21 7.78
C GLY A 29 9.31 14.43 6.88
N LYS A 30 9.17 15.65 7.38
CA LYS A 30 9.42 16.87 6.61
C LYS A 30 10.87 16.90 6.11
N GLY A 31 11.05 17.06 4.81
CA GLY A 31 12.37 17.05 4.17
C GLY A 31 12.82 15.68 3.66
N PHE A 32 11.98 14.64 3.84
CA PHE A 32 12.19 13.32 3.26
C PHE A 32 11.20 13.06 2.11
N ALA A 33 11.58 12.19 1.19
CA ALA A 33 10.75 11.83 0.04
C ALA A 33 11.05 10.40 -0.41
N PHE A 34 10.12 9.81 -1.15
CA PHE A 34 10.41 8.60 -1.89
C PHE A 34 11.47 8.85 -2.95
N VAL A 35 12.42 7.93 -3.09
CA VAL A 35 13.47 7.95 -4.12
C VAL A 35 13.60 6.59 -4.77
N GLY A 36 13.99 6.60 -6.05
CA GLY A 36 14.17 5.37 -6.83
C GLY A 36 12.86 4.76 -7.32
N PRO A 37 12.93 3.56 -7.93
CA PRO A 37 11.77 2.87 -8.47
C PRO A 37 10.95 2.20 -7.37
N SER A 38 9.66 1.96 -7.65
CA SER A 38 8.85 1.04 -6.85
C SER A 38 9.27 -0.40 -7.11
N PHE A 39 9.43 -1.17 -6.05
CA PHE A 39 9.76 -2.59 -6.12
C PHE A 39 8.49 -3.42 -5.94
N THR A 40 8.17 -4.25 -6.93
CA THR A 40 6.93 -5.04 -6.98
C THR A 40 7.15 -6.52 -7.29
N ASP A 41 8.40 -6.98 -7.21
CA ASP A 41 8.73 -8.39 -7.47
C ASP A 41 8.13 -9.29 -6.40
N ALA A 42 7.12 -10.10 -6.79
CA ALA A 42 6.41 -11.01 -5.90
C ALA A 42 7.31 -12.00 -5.15
N LYS A 43 8.48 -12.34 -5.73
CA LYS A 43 9.47 -13.21 -5.07
C LYS A 43 9.97 -12.64 -3.74
N TYR A 44 10.07 -11.32 -3.64
CA TYR A 44 10.63 -10.63 -2.46
C TYR A 44 9.56 -9.91 -1.64
N PHE A 45 8.49 -9.44 -2.27
CA PHE A 45 7.47 -8.58 -1.65
C PHE A 45 6.09 -9.25 -1.56
N GLY A 46 5.96 -10.52 -2.07
CA GLY A 46 4.69 -11.23 -2.11
C GLY A 46 3.71 -10.67 -3.15
N ASP A 47 2.49 -11.21 -3.13
CA ASP A 47 1.45 -10.88 -4.12
C ASP A 47 0.63 -9.62 -3.75
N GLY A 48 1.05 -8.88 -2.73
CA GLY A 48 0.36 -7.69 -2.25
C GLY A 48 -0.33 -7.85 -0.90
N ILE A 49 -1.22 -6.92 -0.58
CA ILE A 49 -1.98 -6.90 0.67
C ILE A 49 -3.24 -7.72 0.53
N GLY A 50 -3.47 -8.65 1.45
CA GLY A 50 -4.63 -9.52 1.45
C GLY A 50 -5.57 -9.30 2.63
N ILE A 51 -6.84 -9.67 2.46
CA ILE A 51 -7.83 -9.74 3.53
C ILE A 51 -7.88 -11.17 4.05
N ALA A 52 -7.54 -11.38 5.32
CA ALA A 52 -7.55 -12.69 5.94
C ALA A 52 -8.99 -13.13 6.27
N VAL A 53 -9.33 -14.37 5.91
CA VAL A 53 -10.58 -15.03 6.26
C VAL A 53 -10.30 -16.38 6.90
N ARG A 54 -11.31 -17.02 7.47
CA ARG A 54 -11.16 -18.38 8.00
C ARG A 54 -10.79 -19.35 6.88
N LYS A 55 -9.89 -20.28 7.18
CA LYS A 55 -9.51 -21.35 6.25
C LYS A 55 -10.74 -22.14 5.81
N GLY A 56 -10.91 -22.30 4.51
CA GLY A 56 -12.05 -23.02 3.92
C GLY A 56 -13.31 -22.17 3.69
N ASP A 57 -13.33 -20.91 4.14
CA ASP A 57 -14.48 -20.00 3.93
C ASP A 57 -14.45 -19.37 2.53
N LYS A 58 -14.60 -20.22 1.53
CA LYS A 58 -14.59 -19.80 0.11
C LYS A 58 -15.72 -18.81 -0.20
N ALA A 59 -16.88 -18.97 0.42
CA ALA A 59 -18.02 -18.09 0.16
C ALA A 59 -17.71 -16.63 0.52
N ASN A 60 -17.04 -16.37 1.66
CA ASN A 60 -16.61 -15.01 2.01
C ASN A 60 -15.47 -14.50 1.14
N VAL A 61 -14.53 -15.35 0.74
CA VAL A 61 -13.49 -14.95 -0.24
C VAL A 61 -14.13 -14.45 -1.52
N ASP A 62 -15.05 -15.24 -2.10
CA ASP A 62 -15.71 -14.90 -3.36
C ASP A 62 -16.53 -13.58 -3.23
N ARG A 63 -17.24 -13.39 -2.12
CA ARG A 63 -18.00 -12.16 -1.85
C ARG A 63 -17.12 -10.92 -1.73
N ILE A 64 -16.00 -11.04 -0.99
CA ILE A 64 -15.06 -9.92 -0.80
C ILE A 64 -14.39 -9.56 -2.13
N ASN A 65 -13.93 -10.55 -2.89
CA ASN A 65 -13.32 -10.31 -4.19
C ASN A 65 -14.30 -9.64 -5.16
N ALA A 66 -15.55 -10.14 -5.24
CA ALA A 66 -16.59 -9.52 -6.06
C ALA A 66 -16.90 -8.07 -5.63
N ALA A 67 -16.87 -7.78 -4.33
CA ALA A 67 -17.07 -6.43 -3.82
C ALA A 67 -15.91 -5.50 -4.21
N ILE A 68 -14.67 -5.97 -4.12
CA ILE A 68 -13.48 -5.21 -4.57
C ILE A 68 -13.59 -4.90 -6.05
N ASP A 69 -13.90 -5.90 -6.89
CA ASP A 69 -14.06 -5.71 -8.34
C ASP A 69 -15.17 -4.68 -8.66
N ALA A 70 -16.30 -4.76 -7.94
CA ALA A 70 -17.42 -3.83 -8.12
C ALA A 70 -17.04 -2.37 -7.78
N ILE A 71 -16.37 -2.13 -6.66
CA ILE A 71 -15.95 -0.77 -6.27
C ILE A 71 -14.82 -0.22 -7.16
N ARG A 72 -14.01 -1.08 -7.74
CA ARG A 72 -13.02 -0.70 -8.76
C ARG A 72 -13.72 -0.30 -10.06
N ALA A 73 -14.64 -1.14 -10.53
CA ALA A 73 -15.38 -0.90 -11.78
C ALA A 73 -16.24 0.37 -11.75
N ASN A 74 -16.88 0.68 -10.63
CA ASN A 74 -17.74 1.87 -10.49
C ASN A 74 -16.99 3.14 -10.07
N GLY A 75 -15.66 3.07 -9.91
CA GLY A 75 -14.81 4.21 -9.56
C GLY A 75 -14.75 4.57 -8.07
N LYS A 76 -15.51 3.87 -7.21
CA LYS A 76 -15.55 4.15 -5.77
C LYS A 76 -14.20 3.92 -5.08
N TYR A 77 -13.49 2.88 -5.50
CA TYR A 77 -12.14 2.60 -5.01
C TYR A 77 -11.22 3.81 -5.24
N LYS A 78 -11.19 4.32 -6.46
CA LYS A 78 -10.37 5.47 -6.85
C LYS A 78 -10.77 6.77 -6.16
N GLU A 79 -12.08 6.97 -5.93
CA GLU A 79 -12.59 8.11 -5.15
C GLU A 79 -12.07 8.09 -3.71
N ILE A 80 -12.07 6.91 -3.07
CA ILE A 80 -11.57 6.75 -1.70
C ILE A 80 -10.07 6.91 -1.67
N GLU A 81 -9.35 6.21 -2.55
CA GLU A 81 -7.88 6.25 -2.65
C GLU A 81 -7.34 7.68 -2.69
N LYS A 82 -7.88 8.52 -3.56
CA LYS A 82 -7.46 9.92 -3.72
C LYS A 82 -7.59 10.80 -2.46
N LYS A 83 -8.36 10.36 -1.47
CA LYS A 83 -8.47 11.08 -0.19
C LYS A 83 -7.26 10.86 0.71
N TYR A 84 -6.53 9.78 0.49
CA TYR A 84 -5.44 9.33 1.36
C TYR A 84 -4.08 9.31 0.67
N PHE A 85 -4.06 8.96 -0.62
CA PHE A 85 -2.84 8.75 -1.38
C PHE A 85 -2.84 9.52 -2.70
N ASN A 86 -1.66 9.95 -3.12
CA ASN A 86 -1.42 10.62 -4.39
C ASN A 86 -0.83 9.67 -5.46
N PHE A 87 -0.76 8.37 -5.15
CA PHE A 87 -0.30 7.31 -6.04
C PHE A 87 -1.30 6.15 -6.03
N ASP A 88 -1.21 5.26 -7.00
CA ASP A 88 -2.09 4.10 -7.13
C ASP A 88 -1.69 3.02 -6.11
N ILE A 89 -2.53 2.77 -5.10
CA ILE A 89 -2.27 1.78 -4.06
C ILE A 89 -2.68 0.37 -4.46
N TYR A 90 -3.51 0.20 -5.50
CA TYR A 90 -3.86 -1.13 -5.98
C TYR A 90 -2.68 -1.77 -6.73
N GLY A 91 -1.90 -0.95 -7.43
CA GLY A 91 -0.80 -1.41 -8.25
C GLY A 91 -1.24 -1.99 -9.59
N PRO A 92 -0.29 -2.53 -10.36
CA PRO A 92 -0.62 -3.22 -11.60
C PRO A 92 -1.48 -4.45 -11.29
N ASP A 93 -2.48 -4.71 -12.15
CA ASP A 93 -3.33 -5.89 -12.03
C ASP A 93 -2.47 -7.15 -11.99
N SER A 94 -2.42 -7.77 -10.81
CA SER A 94 -1.87 -9.11 -10.66
C SER A 94 -2.91 -10.08 -11.20
N ASN A 95 -2.69 -10.55 -12.39
CA ASN A 95 -3.46 -11.68 -12.93
C ASN A 95 -3.08 -12.97 -12.22
#